data_acd8b070d22bedfc275ad60e95c734ee
#
_entry.id   acd8b070d22bedfc275ad60e95c734ee
#
_cell.length_a   1.000
_cell.length_b   1.000
_cell.length_c   1.000
_cell.angle_alpha   90.00
_cell.angle_beta   90.00
_cell.angle_gamma   90.00
#
_symmetry.space_group_name_H-M   'P 1'
#
loop_
_entity.id
_entity.type
_entity.pdbx_description
1 polymer ?
#
loop_
_entity_poly.entity_id
_entity_poly.type
_entity_poly.pdbx_seq_one_letter_code
_entity_poly.pdbx_strand_id
1 'polypeptide(L)'
;ATNARVHASILDLYDSTRLAQPMKNGLPTSWFEFDFETKRKLKEINDSSKQIVLLTQTFASPSTSKLINDFGKKYSNVSHIIYDTISESAALDAFEQRYGQRGLANYDFSMADLVVSIGADFIGDWQGGGFESGYTTKRIPKKGKMSRHIQFESNMTLSGANSDTRISVKPSEQKLILLSIYSKVFSIDNNINLSDKLQKTVDSTVSEILNSKSKAVLISGINDVDYQSLVLQINEKIKSKAFNPNETIKSRMGDANKVKKLVQQMKNGEVGALIMAGVNPAYSLANSQEFIEGLEKVDVSILFTMKNDETASHVDYVATSSHYLESWGDAEIKKEEYSLIQPVINKLFDTRQFQEQLLIWSNSKKSYYEYIKDNWENNILENSFWNKALHDGVYSKKKNNITKNKFLRSATEKTYHLD
;
A
#
# COMPACT_ATOMS: atom_id res chain seq x y z
N ALA A 1 1.62 17.70 12.15
CA ALA A 1 2.71 18.03 11.21
C ALA A 1 2.50 17.22 9.94
N THR A 2 2.78 17.79 8.80
CA THR A 2 2.67 17.16 7.48
C THR A 2 4.06 17.09 6.83
N ASN A 3 4.23 16.26 5.81
CA ASN A 3 5.50 16.08 5.12
C ASN A 3 5.60 16.92 3.84
N ALA A 4 6.79 17.00 3.23
CA ALA A 4 7.04 17.80 2.03
C ALA A 4 6.15 17.36 0.83
N ARG A 5 5.80 16.08 0.70
CA ARG A 5 4.92 15.59 -0.39
C ARG A 5 3.52 16.15 -0.26
N VAL A 6 2.95 16.15 0.96
CA VAL A 6 1.63 16.72 1.20
C VAL A 6 1.64 18.23 0.95
N HIS A 7 2.70 18.95 1.35
CA HIS A 7 2.85 20.36 1.01
C HIS A 7 2.94 20.58 -0.50
N ALA A 8 3.71 19.77 -1.21
CA ALA A 8 3.88 19.89 -2.65
C ALA A 8 2.62 19.54 -3.45
N SER A 9 1.75 18.65 -2.93
CA SER A 9 0.56 18.19 -3.66
C SER A 9 -0.46 19.30 -3.96
N ILE A 10 -0.43 20.41 -3.23
CA ILE A 10 -1.27 21.58 -3.52
C ILE A 10 -0.91 22.23 -4.87
N LEU A 11 0.32 22.04 -5.35
CA LEU A 11 0.76 22.57 -6.63
C LEU A 11 0.01 21.94 -7.82
N ASP A 12 -0.53 20.74 -7.65
CA ASP A 12 -1.36 20.09 -8.68
C ASP A 12 -2.65 20.89 -8.98
N LEU A 13 -3.13 21.72 -8.05
CA LEU A 13 -4.28 22.59 -8.30
C LEU A 13 -3.97 23.72 -9.29
N TYR A 14 -2.72 24.15 -9.35
CA TYR A 14 -2.22 25.25 -10.19
C TYR A 14 -1.53 24.77 -11.46
N ASP A 15 -1.49 23.47 -11.71
CA ASP A 15 -0.86 22.92 -12.89
C ASP A 15 -1.68 23.24 -14.14
N SER A 16 -1.09 23.97 -15.07
CA SER A 16 -1.72 24.38 -16.34
C SER A 16 -2.00 23.20 -17.29
N THR A 17 -1.41 22.03 -17.05
CA THR A 17 -1.63 20.80 -17.80
C THR A 17 -2.78 19.96 -17.26
N ARG A 18 -3.44 20.42 -16.20
CA ARG A 18 -4.58 19.76 -15.61
C ARG A 18 -5.78 19.72 -16.58
N LEU A 19 -6.35 18.54 -16.75
CA LEU A 19 -7.50 18.33 -17.61
C LEU A 19 -8.76 18.98 -17.01
N ALA A 20 -9.54 19.67 -17.84
CA ALA A 20 -10.72 20.41 -17.39
C ALA A 20 -12.04 19.65 -17.61
N GLN A 21 -12.06 18.64 -18.49
CA GLN A 21 -13.27 17.90 -18.88
C GLN A 21 -12.88 16.50 -19.38
N PRO A 22 -13.82 15.53 -19.44
CA PRO A 22 -13.52 14.18 -19.90
C PRO A 22 -13.08 14.17 -21.37
N MET A 23 -12.33 13.13 -21.74
CA MET A 23 -11.83 12.98 -23.13
C MET A 23 -12.19 11.58 -23.66
N LYS A 24 -12.35 11.51 -24.98
CA LYS A 24 -12.55 10.28 -25.75
C LYS A 24 -11.58 10.28 -26.94
N ASN A 25 -10.74 9.25 -27.03
CA ASN A 25 -9.72 9.13 -28.07
C ASN A 25 -8.85 10.40 -28.21
N GLY A 26 -8.44 10.97 -27.10
CA GLY A 26 -7.63 12.19 -27.06
C GLY A 26 -8.38 13.51 -27.34
N LEU A 27 -9.70 13.48 -27.59
CA LEU A 27 -10.52 14.67 -27.85
C LEU A 27 -11.49 14.93 -26.70
N PRO A 28 -11.78 16.20 -26.39
CA PRO A 28 -12.77 16.56 -25.37
C PRO A 28 -14.16 15.96 -25.67
N THR A 29 -14.85 15.48 -24.65
CA THR A 29 -16.22 14.98 -24.72
C THR A 29 -17.04 15.48 -23.52
N SER A 30 -18.35 15.25 -23.53
CA SER A 30 -19.23 15.57 -22.41
C SER A 30 -19.37 14.38 -21.45
N TRP A 31 -19.67 14.66 -20.17
CA TRP A 31 -20.02 13.60 -19.23
C TRP A 31 -21.27 12.83 -19.62
N PHE A 32 -22.20 13.48 -20.34
CA PHE A 32 -23.41 12.81 -20.85
C PHE A 32 -23.04 11.72 -21.88
N GLU A 33 -22.21 12.06 -22.86
CA GLU A 33 -21.75 11.10 -23.87
C GLU A 33 -20.88 10.00 -23.26
N PHE A 34 -19.94 10.39 -22.38
CA PHE A 34 -19.10 9.46 -21.63
C PHE A 34 -19.96 8.44 -20.86
N ASP A 35 -20.96 8.89 -20.09
CA ASP A 35 -21.84 8.02 -19.29
C ASP A 35 -22.67 7.10 -20.18
N PHE A 36 -23.23 7.63 -21.25
CA PHE A 36 -24.08 6.88 -22.17
C PHE A 36 -23.31 5.73 -22.82
N GLU A 37 -22.13 6.03 -23.38
CA GLU A 37 -21.32 5.04 -24.08
C GLU A 37 -20.69 4.01 -23.12
N THR A 38 -20.10 4.46 -22.02
CA THR A 38 -19.45 3.55 -21.07
C THR A 38 -20.45 2.64 -20.38
N LYS A 39 -21.65 3.13 -20.02
CA LYS A 39 -22.72 2.25 -19.49
C LYS A 39 -23.14 1.18 -20.48
N ARG A 40 -23.30 1.55 -21.76
CA ARG A 40 -23.64 0.60 -22.81
C ARG A 40 -22.55 -0.47 -22.96
N LYS A 41 -21.29 -0.04 -23.10
CA LYS A 41 -20.14 -0.96 -23.22
C LYS A 41 -19.99 -1.88 -22.01
N LEU A 42 -20.10 -1.36 -20.78
CA LEU A 42 -20.04 -2.17 -19.56
C LEU A 42 -21.16 -3.21 -19.50
N LYS A 43 -22.36 -2.88 -19.98
CA LYS A 43 -23.48 -3.84 -20.08
C LYS A 43 -23.17 -4.94 -21.09
N GLU A 44 -22.70 -4.58 -22.29
CA GLU A 44 -22.31 -5.53 -23.34
C GLU A 44 -21.22 -6.51 -22.84
N ILE A 45 -20.23 -5.99 -22.13
CA ILE A 45 -19.15 -6.80 -21.53
C ILE A 45 -19.70 -7.70 -20.42
N ASN A 46 -20.58 -7.20 -19.57
CA ASN A 46 -21.23 -7.99 -18.52
C ASN A 46 -22.04 -9.16 -19.08
N ASP A 47 -22.64 -8.98 -20.26
CA ASP A 47 -23.40 -10.01 -20.95
C ASP A 47 -22.48 -10.98 -21.73
N SER A 48 -21.18 -10.72 -21.76
CA SER A 48 -20.14 -11.56 -22.37
C SER A 48 -19.40 -12.40 -21.30
N SER A 49 -18.43 -13.22 -21.74
CA SER A 49 -17.53 -13.97 -20.84
C SER A 49 -16.32 -13.18 -20.38
N LYS A 50 -16.11 -11.95 -20.90
CA LYS A 50 -14.93 -11.13 -20.58
C LYS A 50 -15.05 -10.45 -19.22
N GLN A 51 -13.90 -10.15 -18.63
CA GLN A 51 -13.82 -9.53 -17.31
C GLN A 51 -13.90 -8.00 -17.37
N ILE A 52 -14.46 -7.39 -16.32
CA ILE A 52 -14.33 -5.98 -15.99
C ILE A 52 -13.28 -5.88 -14.89
N VAL A 53 -12.14 -5.25 -15.18
CA VAL A 53 -11.05 -5.11 -14.21
C VAL A 53 -10.95 -3.68 -13.74
N LEU A 54 -10.97 -3.49 -12.41
CA LEU A 54 -10.63 -2.23 -11.75
C LEU A 54 -9.17 -2.31 -11.33
N LEU A 55 -8.28 -1.52 -11.95
CA LEU A 55 -6.87 -1.40 -11.60
C LEU A 55 -6.63 -0.07 -10.87
N THR A 56 -6.37 -0.12 -9.57
CA THR A 56 -6.27 1.10 -8.77
C THR A 56 -5.00 1.13 -7.92
N GLN A 57 -4.58 2.32 -7.52
CA GLN A 57 -3.67 2.44 -6.39
C GLN A 57 -4.33 1.96 -5.09
N THR A 58 -3.53 1.81 -4.03
CA THR A 58 -4.07 1.61 -2.68
C THR A 58 -4.84 2.86 -2.23
N PHE A 59 -6.16 2.74 -2.06
CA PHE A 59 -6.96 3.82 -1.46
C PHE A 59 -7.00 3.75 0.07
N ALA A 60 -6.83 2.57 0.65
CA ALA A 60 -7.02 2.29 2.08
C ALA A 60 -8.35 2.83 2.64
N SER A 61 -9.37 2.92 1.79
CA SER A 61 -10.68 3.50 2.08
C SER A 61 -11.72 2.40 2.32
N PRO A 62 -12.35 2.33 3.49
CA PRO A 62 -13.41 1.38 3.75
C PRO A 62 -14.65 1.64 2.88
N SER A 63 -14.98 2.91 2.63
CA SER A 63 -16.12 3.25 1.79
C SER A 63 -15.87 2.96 0.31
N THR A 64 -14.67 3.23 -0.20
CA THR A 64 -14.29 2.85 -1.58
C THR A 64 -14.27 1.33 -1.74
N SER A 65 -13.72 0.59 -0.77
CA SER A 65 -13.70 -0.89 -0.79
C SER A 65 -15.11 -1.47 -0.83
N LYS A 66 -16.02 -0.93 0.01
CA LYS A 66 -17.43 -1.32 0.00
C LYS A 66 -18.08 -1.01 -1.35
N LEU A 67 -17.82 0.19 -1.92
CA LEU A 67 -18.39 0.60 -3.19
C LEU A 67 -17.93 -0.30 -4.35
N ILE A 68 -16.65 -0.66 -4.38
CA ILE A 68 -16.13 -1.63 -5.37
C ILE A 68 -16.83 -2.99 -5.25
N ASN A 69 -17.05 -3.45 -4.01
CA ASN A 69 -17.81 -4.69 -3.79
C ASN A 69 -19.27 -4.55 -4.25
N ASP A 70 -19.93 -3.42 -4.00
CA ASP A 70 -21.30 -3.18 -4.45
C ASP A 70 -21.38 -3.05 -5.98
N PHE A 71 -20.38 -2.47 -6.64
CA PHE A 71 -20.23 -2.48 -8.09
C PHE A 71 -20.10 -3.91 -8.64
N GLY A 72 -19.28 -4.76 -7.97
CA GLY A 72 -19.13 -6.17 -8.32
C GLY A 72 -20.38 -7.02 -8.12
N LYS A 73 -21.36 -6.56 -7.33
CA LYS A 73 -22.68 -7.23 -7.23
C LYS A 73 -23.58 -6.89 -8.42
N LYS A 74 -23.38 -5.75 -9.06
CA LYS A 74 -24.14 -5.33 -10.22
C LYS A 74 -23.63 -5.96 -11.51
N TYR A 75 -22.32 -6.07 -11.66
CA TYR A 75 -21.66 -6.65 -12.82
C TYR A 75 -21.04 -8.00 -12.39
N SER A 76 -21.38 -9.08 -13.08
CA SER A 76 -21.11 -10.45 -12.63
C SER A 76 -19.63 -10.86 -12.68
N ASN A 77 -18.80 -10.20 -13.48
CA ASN A 77 -17.43 -10.61 -13.73
C ASN A 77 -16.45 -9.45 -13.48
N VAL A 78 -16.51 -8.90 -12.26
CA VAL A 78 -15.64 -7.79 -11.82
C VAL A 78 -14.52 -8.32 -10.97
N SER A 79 -13.30 -7.89 -11.27
CA SER A 79 -12.13 -8.08 -10.40
C SER A 79 -11.49 -6.75 -10.03
N HIS A 80 -10.99 -6.64 -8.81
CA HIS A 80 -10.23 -5.49 -8.34
C HIS A 80 -8.78 -5.87 -8.10
N ILE A 81 -7.87 -5.16 -8.76
CA ILE A 81 -6.42 -5.37 -8.66
C ILE A 81 -5.80 -4.07 -8.19
N ILE A 82 -4.98 -4.15 -7.15
CA ILE A 82 -4.28 -2.99 -6.61
C ILE A 82 -2.85 -2.99 -7.14
N TYR A 83 -2.45 -1.86 -7.71
CA TYR A 83 -1.12 -1.60 -8.24
C TYR A 83 -0.50 -0.38 -7.54
N ASP A 84 0.49 -0.61 -6.73
CA ASP A 84 1.32 0.44 -6.14
C ASP A 84 2.67 0.47 -6.88
N THR A 85 3.05 1.61 -7.44
CA THR A 85 4.30 1.79 -8.20
C THR A 85 5.52 1.39 -7.37
N ILE A 86 5.55 1.77 -6.08
CA ILE A 86 6.53 1.27 -5.10
C ILE A 86 5.88 0.09 -4.41
N SER A 87 6.29 -1.11 -4.79
CA SER A 87 5.64 -2.35 -4.36
C SER A 87 6.15 -2.83 -3.01
N GLU A 88 5.22 -3.13 -2.10
CA GLU A 88 5.46 -3.89 -0.87
C GLU A 88 4.89 -5.32 -0.97
N SER A 89 4.67 -5.81 -2.19
CA SER A 89 3.99 -7.10 -2.42
C SER A 89 4.66 -8.25 -1.70
N ALA A 90 6.00 -8.31 -1.64
CA ALA A 90 6.72 -9.35 -0.93
C ALA A 90 6.44 -9.35 0.58
N ALA A 91 6.41 -8.19 1.22
CA ALA A 91 6.08 -8.07 2.64
C ALA A 91 4.62 -8.44 2.91
N LEU A 92 3.70 -8.01 2.02
CA LEU A 92 2.28 -8.35 2.09
C LEU A 92 2.04 -9.85 1.92
N ASP A 93 2.70 -10.48 0.95
CA ASP A 93 2.57 -11.92 0.66
C ASP A 93 3.15 -12.76 1.82
N ALA A 94 4.31 -12.37 2.36
CA ALA A 94 4.90 -13.03 3.52
C ALA A 94 3.99 -12.92 4.77
N PHE A 95 3.39 -11.75 4.98
CA PHE A 95 2.46 -11.52 6.08
C PHE A 95 1.19 -12.35 5.93
N GLU A 96 0.61 -12.40 4.71
CA GLU A 96 -0.58 -13.19 4.41
C GLU A 96 -0.33 -14.69 4.60
N GLN A 97 0.81 -15.20 4.10
CA GLN A 97 1.20 -16.62 4.30
C GLN A 97 1.34 -16.99 5.78
N ARG A 98 1.80 -16.05 6.60
CA ARG A 98 2.06 -16.33 8.02
C ARG A 98 0.84 -16.13 8.92
N TYR A 99 0.03 -15.11 8.64
CA TYR A 99 -1.08 -14.70 9.53
C TYR A 99 -2.47 -14.88 8.93
N GLY A 100 -2.58 -15.34 7.66
CA GLY A 100 -3.86 -15.61 7.00
C GLY A 100 -4.64 -14.35 6.60
N GLN A 101 -4.03 -13.17 6.67
CA GLN A 101 -4.63 -11.91 6.22
C GLN A 101 -3.57 -11.05 5.51
N ARG A 102 -3.95 -10.40 4.41
CA ARG A 102 -3.06 -9.49 3.68
C ARG A 102 -2.98 -8.14 4.38
N GLY A 103 -1.77 -7.67 4.67
CA GLY A 103 -1.50 -6.40 5.32
C GLY A 103 -0.02 -6.26 5.66
N LEU A 104 0.41 -5.04 5.99
CA LEU A 104 1.74 -4.81 6.52
C LEU A 104 1.70 -4.88 8.05
N ALA A 105 2.76 -5.38 8.67
CA ALA A 105 2.89 -5.38 10.11
C ALA A 105 2.97 -3.94 10.66
N ASN A 106 2.40 -3.69 11.81
CA ASN A 106 2.61 -2.43 12.51
C ASN A 106 3.91 -2.47 13.32
N TYR A 107 4.75 -1.46 13.13
CA TYR A 107 5.99 -1.25 13.86
C TYR A 107 5.92 0.03 14.69
N ASP A 108 6.02 -0.09 16.01
CA ASP A 108 6.10 1.05 16.94
C ASP A 108 7.53 1.19 17.47
N PHE A 109 8.34 1.98 16.79
CA PHE A 109 9.74 2.22 17.18
C PHE A 109 9.89 2.91 18.53
N SER A 110 8.84 3.52 19.09
CA SER A 110 8.87 4.07 20.44
C SER A 110 9.05 2.99 21.54
N MET A 111 8.78 1.73 21.19
CA MET A 111 8.94 0.58 22.08
C MET A 111 10.31 -0.13 21.90
N ALA A 112 11.15 0.30 20.94
CA ALA A 112 12.43 -0.31 20.66
C ALA A 112 13.60 0.41 21.36
N ASP A 113 14.47 -0.33 22.06
CA ASP A 113 15.76 0.17 22.54
C ASP A 113 16.88 -0.17 21.54
N LEU A 114 16.65 -1.15 20.62
CA LEU A 114 17.52 -1.49 19.50
C LEU A 114 16.71 -1.63 18.21
N VAL A 115 17.08 -0.90 17.18
CA VAL A 115 16.56 -1.02 15.82
C VAL A 115 17.66 -1.57 14.93
N VAL A 116 17.42 -2.71 14.27
CA VAL A 116 18.30 -3.27 13.24
C VAL A 116 17.57 -3.23 11.91
N SER A 117 18.10 -2.50 10.95
CA SER A 117 17.52 -2.35 9.62
C SER A 117 18.45 -2.88 8.54
N ILE A 118 17.89 -3.66 7.61
CA ILE A 118 18.59 -4.18 6.45
C ILE A 118 17.91 -3.62 5.19
N GLY A 119 18.48 -2.53 4.65
CA GLY A 119 18.01 -1.88 3.43
C GLY A 119 16.67 -1.15 3.55
N ALA A 120 16.09 -1.01 4.74
CA ALA A 120 14.84 -0.28 4.93
C ALA A 120 15.10 1.20 5.30
N ASP A 121 14.63 2.13 4.47
CA ASP A 121 14.64 3.57 4.78
C ASP A 121 13.36 3.98 5.51
N PHE A 122 13.21 3.54 6.75
CA PHE A 122 11.99 3.71 7.53
C PHE A 122 11.75 5.15 8.05
N ILE A 123 12.77 6.00 8.01
CA ILE A 123 12.61 7.46 8.24
C ILE A 123 12.16 8.15 6.94
N GLY A 124 12.43 7.55 5.78
CA GLY A 124 11.99 7.99 4.47
C GLY A 124 10.61 7.45 4.07
N ASP A 125 10.58 6.55 3.11
CA ASP A 125 9.33 6.11 2.46
C ASP A 125 9.04 4.59 2.59
N TRP A 126 9.81 3.87 3.38
CA TRP A 126 9.60 2.44 3.59
C TRP A 126 8.17 2.18 4.08
N GLN A 127 7.46 1.26 3.39
CA GLN A 127 6.07 0.90 3.67
C GLN A 127 5.09 2.10 3.72
N GLY A 128 5.42 3.21 3.02
CA GLY A 128 4.59 4.41 2.96
C GLY A 128 4.89 5.44 4.05
N GLY A 129 5.92 5.21 4.90
CA GLY A 129 6.37 6.17 5.92
C GLY A 129 5.53 6.22 7.18
N GLY A 130 5.72 7.26 7.99
CA GLY A 130 4.98 7.49 9.24
C GLY A 130 5.66 6.92 10.50
N PHE A 131 6.86 6.38 10.39
CA PHE A 131 7.59 5.75 11.49
C PHE A 131 8.52 6.71 12.25
N GLU A 132 8.81 7.88 11.67
CA GLU A 132 9.73 8.88 12.20
C GLU A 132 9.34 9.39 13.58
N SER A 133 8.05 9.55 13.83
CA SER A 133 7.52 10.03 15.13
C SER A 133 7.84 9.06 16.27
N GLY A 134 7.58 7.77 16.07
CA GLY A 134 7.92 6.74 17.05
C GLY A 134 9.43 6.62 17.27
N TYR A 135 10.21 6.66 16.18
CA TYR A 135 11.66 6.59 16.23
C TYR A 135 12.26 7.77 17.00
N THR A 136 11.90 9.02 16.68
CA THR A 136 12.46 10.22 17.31
C THR A 136 12.16 10.28 18.80
N THR A 137 11.03 9.75 19.26
CA THR A 137 10.67 9.67 20.70
C THR A 137 11.76 8.95 21.51
N LYS A 138 12.43 7.95 20.94
CA LYS A 138 13.50 7.18 21.59
C LYS A 138 14.90 7.72 21.28
N ARG A 139 15.02 8.66 20.34
CA ARG A 139 16.30 9.30 19.98
C ARG A 139 16.59 10.55 20.79
N ILE A 140 15.67 10.98 21.64
CA ILE A 140 15.90 12.04 22.63
C ILE A 140 16.48 11.41 23.89
N PRO A 141 17.72 11.74 24.28
CA PRO A 141 18.35 11.16 25.48
C PRO A 141 17.54 11.47 26.73
N LYS A 142 17.07 10.44 27.43
CA LYS A 142 16.44 10.57 28.74
C LYS A 142 17.27 9.84 29.78
N LYS A 143 17.77 10.55 30.79
CA LYS A 143 18.64 9.99 31.85
C LYS A 143 19.86 9.24 31.26
N GLY A 144 20.47 9.81 30.21
CA GLY A 144 21.62 9.21 29.53
C GLY A 144 21.34 7.96 28.68
N LYS A 145 20.08 7.61 28.47
CA LYS A 145 19.70 6.46 27.62
C LYS A 145 18.98 6.93 26.36
N MET A 146 19.38 6.33 25.24
CA MET A 146 18.82 6.55 23.91
C MET A 146 18.75 5.18 23.19
N SER A 147 17.78 5.02 22.25
CA SER A 147 17.74 3.81 21.42
C SER A 147 18.98 3.75 20.52
N ARG A 148 19.43 2.53 20.25
CA ARG A 148 20.53 2.24 19.31
C ARG A 148 19.95 1.83 17.97
N HIS A 149 20.59 2.30 16.88
CA HIS A 149 20.21 2.00 15.52
C HIS A 149 21.41 1.48 14.72
N ILE A 150 21.27 0.28 14.16
CA ILE A 150 22.23 -0.38 13.27
C ILE A 150 21.59 -0.49 11.89
N GLN A 151 22.25 0.09 10.87
CA GLN A 151 21.75 0.13 9.50
C GLN A 151 22.72 -0.57 8.55
N PHE A 152 22.28 -1.63 7.86
CA PHE A 152 22.95 -2.24 6.72
C PHE A 152 22.29 -1.74 5.43
N GLU A 153 23.03 -1.04 4.58
CA GLU A 153 22.44 -0.47 3.36
C GLU A 153 23.49 -0.24 2.27
N SER A 154 23.04 -0.14 1.02
CA SER A 154 23.90 0.12 -0.13
C SER A 154 24.14 1.62 -0.35
N ASN A 155 23.06 2.40 -0.31
CA ASN A 155 23.08 3.86 -0.43
C ASN A 155 22.90 4.47 0.95
N MET A 156 23.43 5.68 1.15
CA MET A 156 23.16 6.45 2.36
C MET A 156 21.74 7.03 2.29
N THR A 157 20.84 6.44 3.07
CA THR A 157 19.45 6.91 3.21
C THR A 157 19.29 7.84 4.40
N LEU A 158 18.09 8.41 4.59
CA LEU A 158 17.77 9.18 5.81
C LEU A 158 17.92 8.31 7.06
N SER A 159 17.51 7.04 7.00
CA SER A 159 17.69 6.10 8.10
C SER A 159 19.15 5.83 8.38
N GLY A 160 19.96 5.61 7.34
CA GLY A 160 21.40 5.40 7.48
C GLY A 160 22.16 6.60 8.02
N ALA A 161 21.80 7.82 7.58
CA ALA A 161 22.38 9.06 8.06
C ALA A 161 22.11 9.33 9.56
N ASN A 162 21.03 8.78 10.10
CA ASN A 162 20.63 8.91 11.51
C ASN A 162 20.98 7.69 12.36
N SER A 163 21.67 6.66 11.81
CA SER A 163 22.05 5.47 12.54
C SER A 163 23.29 5.68 13.41
N ASP A 164 23.39 4.93 14.52
CA ASP A 164 24.61 4.92 15.36
C ASP A 164 25.72 4.10 14.73
N THR A 165 25.35 3.08 13.96
CA THR A 165 26.28 2.25 13.21
C THR A 165 25.71 1.99 11.83
N ARG A 166 26.33 2.58 10.82
CA ARG A 166 26.03 2.36 9.41
C ARG A 166 27.06 1.43 8.79
N ILE A 167 26.60 0.36 8.17
CA ILE A 167 27.43 -0.61 7.47
C ILE A 167 27.05 -0.55 5.97
N SER A 168 28.00 -0.08 5.15
CA SER A 168 27.83 -0.09 3.69
C SER A 168 28.06 -1.51 3.17
N VAL A 169 27.04 -2.06 2.49
CA VAL A 169 27.01 -3.43 1.97
C VAL A 169 26.39 -3.45 0.57
N LYS A 170 26.76 -4.42 -0.24
CA LYS A 170 26.14 -4.63 -1.55
C LYS A 170 24.70 -5.12 -1.39
N PRO A 171 23.80 -4.84 -2.37
CA PRO A 171 22.43 -5.39 -2.33
C PRO A 171 22.40 -6.92 -2.20
N SER A 172 23.33 -7.63 -2.84
CA SER A 172 23.46 -9.09 -2.74
C SER A 172 23.86 -9.56 -1.34
N GLU A 173 24.67 -8.78 -0.61
CA GLU A 173 25.10 -9.10 0.75
C GLU A 173 23.97 -8.92 1.77
N GLN A 174 22.99 -8.06 1.51
CA GLN A 174 21.85 -7.84 2.42
C GLN A 174 21.09 -9.15 2.70
N LYS A 175 20.88 -9.97 1.67
CA LYS A 175 20.23 -11.28 1.80
C LYS A 175 21.05 -12.22 2.66
N LEU A 176 22.35 -12.30 2.44
CA LEU A 176 23.27 -13.14 3.22
C LEU A 176 23.35 -12.70 4.69
N ILE A 177 23.35 -11.40 4.94
CA ILE A 177 23.33 -10.83 6.29
C ILE A 177 22.05 -11.25 7.03
N LEU A 178 20.89 -11.10 6.40
CA LEU A 178 19.61 -11.48 7.01
C LEU A 178 19.56 -12.98 7.32
N LEU A 179 20.01 -13.83 6.40
CA LEU A 179 20.13 -15.27 6.62
C LEU A 179 21.07 -15.59 7.78
N SER A 180 22.23 -14.93 7.84
CA SER A 180 23.20 -15.13 8.93
C SER A 180 22.64 -14.73 10.30
N ILE A 181 21.94 -13.60 10.36
CA ILE A 181 21.23 -13.16 11.58
C ILE A 181 20.16 -14.18 11.97
N TYR A 182 19.34 -14.62 11.02
CA TYR A 182 18.30 -15.61 11.25
C TYR A 182 18.89 -16.91 11.82
N SER A 183 19.88 -17.49 11.13
CA SER A 183 20.51 -18.75 11.54
C SER A 183 21.07 -18.69 12.95
N LYS A 184 21.72 -17.58 13.31
CA LYS A 184 22.30 -17.39 14.67
C LYS A 184 21.22 -17.17 15.74
N VAL A 185 20.14 -16.42 15.42
CA VAL A 185 19.00 -16.20 16.36
C VAL A 185 18.27 -17.52 16.64
N PHE A 186 18.20 -18.40 15.63
CA PHE A 186 17.54 -19.71 15.77
C PHE A 186 18.49 -20.86 16.13
N SER A 187 19.81 -20.59 16.24
CA SER A 187 20.86 -21.62 16.50
C SER A 187 20.86 -22.71 15.43
N ILE A 188 20.71 -22.32 14.17
CA ILE A 188 20.78 -23.20 12.99
C ILE A 188 22.18 -23.11 12.40
N ASP A 189 22.83 -24.25 12.20
CA ASP A 189 24.09 -24.30 11.47
C ASP A 189 23.85 -24.01 9.99
N ASN A 190 24.53 -22.97 9.49
CA ASN A 190 24.41 -22.54 8.10
C ASN A 190 25.80 -22.09 7.59
N ASN A 191 26.17 -22.56 6.43
CA ASN A 191 27.50 -22.27 5.85
C ASN A 191 27.40 -21.00 4.97
N ILE A 192 27.11 -19.85 5.60
CA ILE A 192 26.97 -18.56 4.90
C ILE A 192 28.34 -17.90 4.82
N ASN A 193 28.82 -17.67 3.62
CA ASN A 193 30.13 -17.06 3.38
C ASN A 193 30.02 -15.53 3.34
N LEU A 194 30.44 -14.89 4.44
CA LEU A 194 30.60 -13.44 4.55
C LEU A 194 32.09 -13.13 4.71
N SER A 195 32.53 -11.92 4.35
CA SER A 195 33.89 -11.49 4.68
C SER A 195 34.09 -11.44 6.20
N ASP A 196 35.32 -11.69 6.69
CA ASP A 196 35.65 -11.72 8.13
C ASP A 196 35.16 -10.46 8.87
N LYS A 197 35.31 -9.29 8.23
CA LYS A 197 34.84 -8.03 8.79
C LYS A 197 33.32 -8.01 8.94
N LEU A 198 32.60 -8.42 7.90
CA LEU A 198 31.15 -8.43 7.90
C LEU A 198 30.61 -9.49 8.86
N GLN A 199 31.25 -10.66 8.92
CA GLN A 199 30.89 -11.71 9.86
C GLN A 199 31.00 -11.24 11.32
N LYS A 200 32.11 -10.58 11.70
CA LYS A 200 32.26 -9.99 13.04
C LYS A 200 31.18 -8.95 13.36
N THR A 201 30.81 -8.14 12.37
CA THR A 201 29.74 -7.14 12.54
C THR A 201 28.38 -7.81 12.74
N VAL A 202 28.07 -8.84 11.98
CA VAL A 202 26.82 -9.63 12.14
C VAL A 202 26.81 -10.32 13.52
N ASP A 203 27.93 -10.91 13.96
CA ASP A 203 28.03 -11.55 15.28
C ASP A 203 27.74 -10.55 16.42
N SER A 204 28.35 -9.37 16.35
CA SER A 204 28.08 -8.30 17.31
C SER A 204 26.60 -7.88 17.27
N THR A 205 26.01 -7.72 16.07
CA THR A 205 24.60 -7.33 15.90
C THR A 205 23.66 -8.37 16.49
N VAL A 206 23.92 -9.67 16.25
CA VAL A 206 23.13 -10.76 16.84
C VAL A 206 23.25 -10.76 18.36
N SER A 207 24.44 -10.55 18.89
CA SER A 207 24.64 -10.44 20.35
C SER A 207 23.83 -9.29 20.95
N GLU A 208 23.81 -8.13 20.29
CA GLU A 208 22.98 -6.98 20.69
C GLU A 208 21.48 -7.30 20.63
N ILE A 209 20.99 -7.98 19.57
CA ILE A 209 19.60 -8.41 19.44
C ILE A 209 19.21 -9.34 20.61
N LEU A 210 20.01 -10.37 20.88
CA LEU A 210 19.72 -11.35 21.92
C LEU A 210 19.78 -10.73 23.32
N ASN A 211 20.68 -9.78 23.56
CA ASN A 211 20.79 -9.05 24.82
C ASN A 211 19.60 -8.09 25.04
N SER A 212 19.15 -7.41 23.97
CA SER A 212 18.00 -6.48 24.00
C SER A 212 16.67 -7.20 24.13
N LYS A 213 16.62 -8.48 23.73
CA LYS A 213 15.39 -9.32 23.81
C LYS A 213 14.19 -8.64 23.17
N SER A 214 13.07 -8.57 23.90
CA SER A 214 11.81 -7.97 23.42
C SER A 214 11.87 -6.46 23.14
N LYS A 215 12.99 -5.80 23.42
CA LYS A 215 13.21 -4.39 23.10
C LYS A 215 14.02 -4.19 21.80
N ALA A 216 14.41 -5.26 21.14
CA ALA A 216 14.95 -5.21 19.78
C ALA A 216 13.83 -5.32 18.75
N VAL A 217 14.03 -4.72 17.59
CA VAL A 217 13.23 -4.92 16.38
C VAL A 217 14.14 -5.03 15.18
N LEU A 218 13.84 -5.96 14.29
CA LEU A 218 14.51 -6.11 13.02
C LEU A 218 13.54 -5.83 11.88
N ILE A 219 13.98 -5.01 10.93
CA ILE A 219 13.21 -4.67 9.73
C ILE A 219 14.05 -4.85 8.48
N SER A 220 13.41 -5.03 7.33
CA SER A 220 14.10 -5.16 6.07
C SER A 220 13.34 -4.53 4.91
N GLY A 221 14.10 -3.92 3.99
CA GLY A 221 13.63 -3.43 2.70
C GLY A 221 13.84 -4.44 1.56
N ILE A 222 14.25 -5.68 1.84
CA ILE A 222 14.44 -6.71 0.82
C ILE A 222 13.07 -7.09 0.24
N ASN A 223 12.89 -6.88 -1.06
CA ASN A 223 11.65 -7.21 -1.76
C ASN A 223 11.65 -8.67 -2.24
N ASP A 224 11.53 -9.58 -1.27
CA ASP A 224 11.53 -11.02 -1.47
C ASP A 224 10.71 -11.69 -0.36
N VAL A 225 9.74 -12.52 -0.73
CA VAL A 225 8.74 -13.11 0.19
C VAL A 225 9.41 -13.96 1.28
N ASP A 226 10.38 -14.79 0.90
CA ASP A 226 11.05 -15.68 1.84
C ASP A 226 11.86 -14.88 2.87
N TYR A 227 12.57 -13.85 2.44
CA TYR A 227 13.35 -12.98 3.34
C TYR A 227 12.46 -12.14 4.24
N GLN A 228 11.32 -11.64 3.76
CA GLN A 228 10.33 -10.96 4.59
C GLN A 228 9.73 -11.92 5.63
N SER A 229 9.51 -13.19 5.29
CA SER A 229 9.09 -14.22 6.24
C SER A 229 10.10 -14.42 7.35
N LEU A 230 11.43 -14.38 7.07
CA LEU A 230 12.47 -14.46 8.10
C LEU A 230 12.42 -13.29 9.07
N VAL A 231 12.15 -12.07 8.56
CA VAL A 231 11.98 -10.86 9.40
C VAL A 231 10.85 -11.05 10.40
N LEU A 232 9.70 -11.53 9.94
CA LEU A 232 8.54 -11.80 10.80
C LEU A 232 8.91 -12.82 11.89
N GLN A 233 9.56 -13.93 11.50
CA GLN A 233 9.97 -14.99 12.42
C GLN A 233 10.98 -14.51 13.47
N ILE A 234 11.97 -13.69 13.09
CA ILE A 234 12.94 -13.13 14.04
C ILE A 234 12.23 -12.27 15.08
N ASN A 235 11.35 -11.34 14.65
CA ASN A 235 10.62 -10.47 15.58
C ASN A 235 9.72 -11.25 16.55
N GLU A 236 9.09 -12.33 16.08
CA GLU A 236 8.34 -13.24 16.95
C GLU A 236 9.24 -13.98 17.93
N LYS A 237 10.37 -14.53 17.47
CA LYS A 237 11.32 -15.29 18.31
C LYS A 237 11.82 -14.45 19.47
N ILE A 238 12.19 -13.19 19.21
CA ILE A 238 12.63 -12.26 20.26
C ILE A 238 11.48 -11.63 21.03
N LYS A 239 10.23 -11.89 20.61
CA LYS A 239 9.00 -11.31 21.18
C LYS A 239 9.06 -9.78 21.18
N SER A 240 9.44 -9.20 20.05
CA SER A 240 9.61 -7.75 19.90
C SER A 240 8.35 -7.00 20.30
N LYS A 241 8.49 -6.04 21.22
CA LYS A 241 7.37 -5.16 21.63
C LYS A 241 7.06 -4.08 20.60
N ALA A 242 8.03 -3.79 19.74
CA ALA A 242 7.87 -2.84 18.63
C ALA A 242 7.17 -3.45 17.41
N PHE A 243 6.95 -4.76 17.38
CA PHE A 243 6.30 -5.49 16.30
C PHE A 243 4.92 -5.98 16.73
N ASN A 244 3.87 -5.55 16.02
CA ASN A 244 2.50 -5.98 16.32
C ASN A 244 1.79 -6.51 15.05
N PRO A 245 1.70 -7.83 14.87
CA PRO A 245 1.03 -8.43 13.72
C PRO A 245 -0.51 -8.41 13.81
N ASN A 246 -1.10 -8.05 14.95
CA ASN A 246 -2.56 -7.96 15.11
C ASN A 246 -3.12 -6.62 14.61
N GLU A 247 -2.28 -5.60 14.50
CA GLU A 247 -2.63 -4.28 13.97
C GLU A 247 -1.96 -4.14 12.60
N THR A 248 -2.74 -4.36 11.53
CA THR A 248 -2.21 -4.20 10.17
C THR A 248 -2.25 -2.76 9.71
N ILE A 249 -1.27 -2.40 8.88
CA ILE A 249 -1.21 -1.14 8.15
C ILE A 249 -1.58 -1.41 6.69
N LYS A 250 -2.38 -0.51 6.10
CA LYS A 250 -2.89 -0.59 4.73
C LYS A 250 -2.34 0.53 3.82
N SER A 251 -1.19 1.10 4.17
CA SER A 251 -0.55 2.18 3.38
C SER A 251 -0.16 1.73 1.96
N ARG A 252 0.14 0.46 1.80
CA ARG A 252 0.42 -0.23 0.53
C ARG A 252 -0.28 -1.58 0.56
N MET A 253 -1.05 -1.89 -0.50
CA MET A 253 -1.80 -3.15 -0.61
C MET A 253 -1.64 -3.79 -1.98
N GLY A 254 -0.72 -3.29 -2.81
CA GLY A 254 -0.46 -3.76 -4.16
C GLY A 254 -0.15 -5.26 -4.23
N ASP A 255 -0.54 -5.87 -5.35
CA ASP A 255 -0.32 -7.30 -5.62
C ASP A 255 0.37 -7.46 -6.99
N ALA A 256 1.69 -7.55 -6.96
CA ALA A 256 2.50 -7.63 -8.16
C ALA A 256 2.19 -8.88 -9.02
N ASN A 257 1.82 -10.00 -8.37
CA ASN A 257 1.47 -11.23 -9.06
C ASN A 257 0.14 -11.08 -9.81
N LYS A 258 -0.86 -10.43 -9.21
CA LYS A 258 -2.13 -10.15 -9.90
C LYS A 258 -1.95 -9.17 -11.04
N VAL A 259 -1.09 -8.15 -10.89
CA VAL A 259 -0.77 -7.22 -12.00
C VAL A 259 -0.11 -7.95 -13.15
N LYS A 260 0.87 -8.81 -12.89
CA LYS A 260 1.51 -9.63 -13.93
C LYS A 260 0.50 -10.54 -14.64
N LYS A 261 -0.40 -11.18 -13.88
CA LYS A 261 -1.47 -12.01 -14.44
C LYS A 261 -2.44 -11.19 -15.29
N LEU A 262 -2.80 -9.98 -14.85
CA LEU A 262 -3.66 -9.07 -15.61
C LEU A 262 -3.07 -8.77 -16.99
N VAL A 263 -1.78 -8.44 -17.09
CA VAL A 263 -1.14 -8.17 -18.38
C VAL A 263 -1.27 -9.37 -19.33
N GLN A 264 -1.10 -10.59 -18.82
CA GLN A 264 -1.31 -11.80 -19.64
C GLN A 264 -2.76 -11.98 -20.07
N GLN A 265 -3.72 -11.75 -19.16
CA GLN A 265 -5.15 -11.83 -19.46
C GLN A 265 -5.57 -10.79 -20.52
N MET A 266 -5.04 -9.58 -20.46
CA MET A 266 -5.24 -8.55 -21.49
C MET A 266 -4.70 -9.02 -22.84
N LYS A 267 -3.48 -9.54 -22.89
CA LYS A 267 -2.85 -10.07 -24.12
C LYS A 267 -3.65 -11.25 -24.71
N ASN A 268 -4.33 -12.03 -23.88
CA ASN A 268 -5.18 -13.14 -24.31
C ASN A 268 -6.60 -12.68 -24.74
N GLY A 269 -6.97 -11.39 -24.57
CA GLY A 269 -8.31 -10.88 -24.89
C GLY A 269 -9.40 -11.29 -23.88
N GLU A 270 -9.01 -11.68 -22.65
CA GLU A 270 -9.92 -12.09 -21.58
C GLU A 270 -10.55 -10.89 -20.86
N VAL A 271 -9.92 -9.70 -20.99
CA VAL A 271 -10.38 -8.46 -20.35
C VAL A 271 -11.23 -7.66 -21.33
N GLY A 272 -12.50 -7.45 -21.01
CA GLY A 272 -13.41 -6.62 -21.81
C GLY A 272 -13.35 -5.16 -21.41
N ALA A 273 -13.27 -4.85 -20.11
CA ALA A 273 -13.09 -3.48 -19.63
C ALA A 273 -11.91 -3.38 -18.66
N LEU A 274 -11.04 -2.39 -18.87
CA LEU A 274 -10.02 -1.99 -17.91
C LEU A 274 -10.29 -0.57 -17.43
N ILE A 275 -10.63 -0.43 -16.14
CA ILE A 275 -10.92 0.85 -15.49
C ILE A 275 -9.79 1.13 -14.51
N MET A 276 -9.04 2.18 -14.76
CA MET A 276 -7.84 2.54 -14.01
C MET A 276 -8.04 3.82 -13.20
N ALA A 277 -7.54 3.85 -11.94
CA ALA A 277 -7.63 5.04 -11.10
C ALA A 277 -6.41 5.22 -10.21
N GLY A 278 -5.76 6.39 -10.31
CA GLY A 278 -4.58 6.74 -9.52
C GLY A 278 -3.33 5.93 -9.88
N VAL A 279 -3.24 5.42 -11.10
CA VAL A 279 -2.13 4.61 -11.61
C VAL A 279 -1.71 5.08 -13.00
N ASN A 280 -0.42 4.94 -13.30
CA ASN A 280 0.15 5.23 -14.62
C ASN A 280 1.04 4.05 -15.08
N PRO A 281 0.44 2.90 -15.43
CA PRO A 281 1.19 1.68 -15.73
C PRO A 281 2.03 1.77 -17.01
N ALA A 282 1.66 2.57 -18.00
CA ALA A 282 2.48 2.76 -19.21
C ALA A 282 3.84 3.42 -18.89
N TYR A 283 3.90 4.21 -17.80
CA TYR A 283 5.16 4.80 -17.32
C TYR A 283 5.86 3.92 -16.27
N SER A 284 5.11 3.38 -15.32
CA SER A 284 5.69 2.85 -14.08
C SER A 284 5.93 1.34 -14.07
N LEU A 285 5.37 0.58 -15.02
CA LEU A 285 5.67 -0.85 -15.14
C LEU A 285 7.02 -1.07 -15.83
N ALA A 286 7.81 -2.02 -15.33
CA ALA A 286 9.08 -2.40 -15.94
C ALA A 286 8.89 -2.90 -17.40
N ASN A 287 7.80 -3.63 -17.65
CA ASN A 287 7.41 -4.12 -18.97
C ASN A 287 6.21 -3.33 -19.52
N SER A 288 6.31 -1.99 -19.53
CA SER A 288 5.23 -1.11 -19.97
C SER A 288 4.74 -1.41 -21.39
N GLN A 289 5.65 -1.80 -22.29
CA GLN A 289 5.30 -2.15 -23.66
C GLN A 289 4.32 -3.35 -23.72
N GLU A 290 4.53 -4.39 -22.92
CA GLU A 290 3.60 -5.54 -22.86
C GLU A 290 2.22 -5.14 -22.34
N PHE A 291 2.18 -4.17 -21.40
CA PHE A 291 0.92 -3.62 -20.91
C PHE A 291 0.18 -2.85 -22.01
N ILE A 292 0.89 -2.00 -22.78
CA ILE A 292 0.31 -1.24 -23.91
C ILE A 292 -0.25 -2.19 -24.97
N GLU A 293 0.53 -3.20 -25.39
CA GLU A 293 0.08 -4.24 -26.34
C GLU A 293 -1.16 -5.00 -25.84
N GLY A 294 -1.22 -5.24 -24.53
CA GLY A 294 -2.39 -5.83 -23.89
C GLY A 294 -3.59 -4.88 -23.89
N LEU A 295 -3.35 -3.59 -23.66
CA LEU A 295 -4.39 -2.56 -23.60
C LEU A 295 -5.13 -2.40 -24.94
N GLU A 296 -4.41 -2.54 -26.07
CA GLU A 296 -4.98 -2.52 -27.43
C GLU A 296 -6.00 -3.65 -27.70
N LYS A 297 -5.98 -4.72 -26.87
CA LYS A 297 -6.91 -5.85 -27.00
C LYS A 297 -8.12 -5.76 -26.06
N VAL A 298 -8.16 -4.75 -25.20
CA VAL A 298 -9.29 -4.50 -24.30
C VAL A 298 -10.40 -3.77 -25.04
N ASP A 299 -11.66 -4.22 -24.92
CA ASP A 299 -12.79 -3.65 -25.68
C ASP A 299 -13.14 -2.21 -25.23
N VAL A 300 -12.86 -1.87 -23.96
CA VAL A 300 -12.95 -0.51 -23.45
C VAL A 300 -11.94 -0.26 -22.35
N SER A 301 -11.16 0.80 -22.49
CA SER A 301 -10.18 1.26 -21.52
C SER A 301 -10.53 2.66 -21.00
N ILE A 302 -10.54 2.82 -19.67
CA ILE A 302 -10.93 4.07 -19.01
C ILE A 302 -9.87 4.40 -17.94
N LEU A 303 -9.32 5.60 -17.98
CA LEU A 303 -8.36 6.09 -17.00
C LEU A 303 -8.90 7.30 -16.24
N PHE A 304 -8.92 7.22 -14.93
CA PHE A 304 -9.16 8.34 -14.03
C PHE A 304 -7.85 9.01 -13.67
N THR A 305 -7.60 10.18 -14.25
CA THR A 305 -6.39 10.98 -14.02
C THR A 305 -6.69 12.48 -14.07
N MET A 306 -5.83 13.30 -13.47
CA MET A 306 -5.91 14.75 -13.56
C MET A 306 -5.14 15.34 -14.75
N LYS A 307 -4.25 14.56 -15.37
CA LYS A 307 -3.31 15.01 -16.41
C LYS A 307 -3.33 14.05 -17.58
N ASN A 308 -2.91 14.52 -18.73
CA ASN A 308 -2.68 13.67 -19.90
C ASN A 308 -1.30 13.01 -19.75
N ASP A 309 -1.26 11.96 -18.90
CA ASP A 309 -0.06 11.16 -18.66
C ASP A 309 0.19 10.10 -19.76
N GLU A 310 1.26 9.31 -19.62
CA GLU A 310 1.65 8.31 -20.62
C GLU A 310 0.53 7.28 -20.86
N THR A 311 -0.14 6.83 -19.81
CA THR A 311 -1.25 5.87 -19.94
C THR A 311 -2.47 6.51 -20.61
N ALA A 312 -2.72 7.80 -20.37
CA ALA A 312 -3.85 8.51 -20.95
C ALA A 312 -3.83 8.53 -22.49
N SER A 313 -2.63 8.50 -23.10
CA SER A 313 -2.47 8.49 -24.56
C SER A 313 -2.84 7.15 -25.21
N HIS A 314 -3.04 6.09 -24.43
CA HIS A 314 -3.31 4.73 -24.89
C HIS A 314 -4.72 4.22 -24.55
N VAL A 315 -5.57 5.05 -23.92
CA VAL A 315 -6.92 4.64 -23.50
C VAL A 315 -8.00 5.25 -24.39
N ASP A 316 -9.16 4.57 -24.46
CA ASP A 316 -10.34 5.09 -25.16
C ASP A 316 -10.93 6.32 -24.48
N TYR A 317 -10.97 6.31 -23.14
CA TYR A 317 -11.59 7.37 -22.35
C TYR A 317 -10.66 7.82 -21.20
N VAL A 318 -10.53 9.14 -21.07
CA VAL A 318 -9.97 9.77 -19.88
C VAL A 318 -11.11 10.42 -19.08
N ALA A 319 -11.37 9.87 -17.90
CA ALA A 319 -12.29 10.45 -16.93
C ALA A 319 -11.49 11.43 -16.05
N THR A 320 -11.68 12.71 -16.27
CA THR A 320 -10.94 13.76 -15.57
C THR A 320 -11.25 13.77 -14.09
N SER A 321 -10.22 13.49 -13.28
CA SER A 321 -10.35 13.33 -11.83
C SER A 321 -10.33 14.65 -11.08
N SER A 322 -11.15 14.72 -10.01
CA SER A 322 -11.04 15.79 -9.02
C SER A 322 -9.82 15.60 -8.14
N HIS A 323 -9.23 16.69 -7.68
CA HIS A 323 -8.18 16.66 -6.68
C HIS A 323 -8.74 16.25 -5.31
N TYR A 324 -7.93 15.67 -4.42
CA TYR A 324 -8.41 15.24 -3.10
C TYR A 324 -8.93 16.39 -2.22
N LEU A 325 -8.41 17.62 -2.42
CA LEU A 325 -8.91 18.82 -1.76
C LEU A 325 -10.28 19.28 -2.29
N GLU A 326 -10.74 18.75 -3.43
CA GLU A 326 -12.05 18.97 -4.05
C GLU A 326 -13.03 17.84 -3.78
N SER A 327 -12.62 16.84 -2.98
CA SER A 327 -13.25 15.51 -2.97
C SER A 327 -13.54 15.02 -1.56
N TRP A 328 -14.66 14.30 -1.40
CA TRP A 328 -14.94 13.51 -0.20
C TRP A 328 -14.20 12.19 -0.24
N GLY A 329 -13.80 11.70 0.93
CA GLY A 329 -13.18 10.39 1.09
C GLY A 329 -13.07 9.98 2.55
N ASP A 330 -12.59 8.76 2.74
CA ASP A 330 -12.21 8.23 4.04
C ASP A 330 -10.98 7.35 3.92
N ALA A 331 -10.31 7.08 5.03
CA ALA A 331 -9.17 6.18 5.09
C ALA A 331 -9.13 5.38 6.39
N GLU A 332 -8.68 4.13 6.30
CA GLU A 332 -8.31 3.24 7.38
C GLU A 332 -6.87 2.77 7.14
N ILE A 333 -5.91 3.65 7.36
CA ILE A 333 -4.48 3.31 7.17
C ILE A 333 -4.03 2.28 8.19
N LYS A 334 -4.47 2.41 9.43
CA LYS A 334 -4.25 1.45 10.50
C LYS A 334 -5.58 0.82 10.90
N LYS A 335 -5.58 -0.48 11.12
CA LYS A 335 -6.79 -1.23 11.48
C LYS A 335 -7.55 -0.55 12.62
N GLU A 336 -8.85 -0.32 12.40
CA GLU A 336 -9.78 0.30 13.34
C GLU A 336 -9.49 1.79 13.66
N GLU A 337 -8.61 2.44 12.90
CA GLU A 337 -8.37 3.88 12.96
C GLU A 337 -8.81 4.52 11.66
N TYR A 338 -9.88 5.31 11.73
CA TYR A 338 -10.57 5.90 10.57
C TYR A 338 -10.36 7.39 10.52
N SER A 339 -10.20 7.94 9.33
CA SER A 339 -10.16 9.37 9.09
C SER A 339 -11.06 9.76 7.93
N LEU A 340 -11.63 10.97 8.00
CA LEU A 340 -12.42 11.58 6.93
C LEU A 340 -11.55 12.54 6.13
N ILE A 341 -11.73 12.52 4.82
CA ILE A 341 -11.21 13.52 3.88
C ILE A 341 -12.40 14.37 3.46
N GLN A 342 -12.33 15.65 3.79
CA GLN A 342 -13.40 16.62 3.49
C GLN A 342 -12.90 17.58 2.42
N PRO A 343 -13.69 17.91 1.39
CA PRO A 343 -13.31 18.92 0.42
C PRO A 343 -13.16 20.28 1.10
N VAL A 344 -12.05 20.97 0.84
CA VAL A 344 -11.77 22.32 1.35
C VAL A 344 -12.03 23.40 0.31
N ILE A 345 -12.17 23.00 -0.95
CA ILE A 345 -12.53 23.86 -2.09
C ILE A 345 -13.57 23.17 -2.97
N ASN A 346 -14.31 23.97 -3.74
CA ASN A 346 -15.19 23.45 -4.80
C ASN A 346 -14.32 22.92 -5.96
N LYS A 347 -14.89 22.04 -6.79
CA LYS A 347 -14.26 21.57 -8.02
C LYS A 347 -13.93 22.78 -8.91
N LEU A 348 -12.68 22.87 -9.35
CA LEU A 348 -12.21 23.96 -10.23
C LEU A 348 -12.61 23.73 -11.70
N PHE A 349 -12.82 22.47 -12.08
CA PHE A 349 -13.14 22.06 -13.43
C PHE A 349 -14.29 21.05 -13.44
N ASP A 350 -14.80 20.69 -14.61
CA ASP A 350 -15.83 19.67 -14.77
C ASP A 350 -15.26 18.26 -14.61
N THR A 351 -14.97 17.91 -13.35
CA THR A 351 -14.27 16.68 -12.95
C THR A 351 -15.17 15.80 -12.08
N ARG A 352 -14.88 14.49 -12.06
CA ARG A 352 -15.55 13.50 -11.21
C ARG A 352 -14.53 12.59 -10.51
N GLN A 353 -14.81 12.23 -9.26
CA GLN A 353 -14.08 11.17 -8.59
C GLN A 353 -14.38 9.81 -9.20
N PHE A 354 -13.42 8.89 -9.13
CA PHE A 354 -13.63 7.48 -9.49
C PHE A 354 -14.84 6.88 -8.76
N GLN A 355 -15.02 7.19 -7.49
CA GLN A 355 -16.11 6.71 -6.65
C GLN A 355 -17.48 7.26 -7.11
N GLU A 356 -17.55 8.54 -7.49
CA GLU A 356 -18.77 9.13 -8.05
C GLU A 356 -19.18 8.38 -9.33
N GLN A 357 -18.21 8.05 -10.17
CA GLN A 357 -18.49 7.34 -11.42
C GLN A 357 -18.93 5.89 -11.19
N LEU A 358 -18.37 5.20 -10.21
CA LEU A 358 -18.85 3.86 -9.83
C LEU A 358 -20.31 3.89 -9.36
N LEU A 359 -20.72 4.92 -8.61
CA LEU A 359 -22.12 5.12 -8.21
C LEU A 359 -23.03 5.35 -9.43
N ILE A 360 -22.61 6.20 -10.39
CA ILE A 360 -23.35 6.46 -11.62
C ILE A 360 -23.50 5.17 -12.45
N TRP A 361 -22.43 4.40 -12.65
CA TRP A 361 -22.51 3.12 -13.36
C TRP A 361 -23.35 2.09 -12.60
N SER A 362 -23.40 2.19 -11.27
CA SER A 362 -24.27 1.34 -10.43
C SER A 362 -25.73 1.81 -10.39
N ASN A 363 -26.11 2.88 -11.12
CA ASN A 363 -27.43 3.52 -11.10
C ASN A 363 -27.85 3.99 -9.70
N SER A 364 -26.88 4.32 -8.84
CA SER A 364 -27.14 4.92 -7.54
C SER A 364 -27.55 6.38 -7.72
N LYS A 365 -28.54 6.81 -6.93
CA LYS A 365 -28.94 8.23 -6.85
C LYS A 365 -28.18 9.00 -5.77
N LYS A 366 -27.39 8.29 -4.94
CA LYS A 366 -26.62 8.90 -3.85
C LYS A 366 -25.36 9.58 -4.39
N SER A 367 -25.04 10.74 -3.82
CA SER A 367 -23.70 11.32 -3.93
C SER A 367 -22.68 10.46 -3.17
N TYR A 368 -21.40 10.63 -3.44
CA TYR A 368 -20.39 9.88 -2.70
C TYR A 368 -20.30 10.32 -1.22
N TYR A 369 -20.61 11.58 -0.91
CA TYR A 369 -20.78 12.05 0.47
C TYR A 369 -21.86 11.25 1.22
N GLU A 370 -23.05 11.12 0.64
CA GLU A 370 -24.15 10.34 1.25
C GLU A 370 -23.78 8.87 1.39
N TYR A 371 -23.03 8.32 0.43
CA TYR A 371 -22.56 6.95 0.48
C TYR A 371 -21.57 6.74 1.62
N ILE A 372 -20.58 7.64 1.82
CA ILE A 372 -19.65 7.61 2.94
C ILE A 372 -20.40 7.72 4.27
N LYS A 373 -21.30 8.70 4.38
CA LYS A 373 -22.12 8.90 5.58
C LYS A 373 -22.88 7.64 5.97
N ASP A 374 -23.61 7.05 5.03
CA ASP A 374 -24.35 5.81 5.26
C ASP A 374 -23.42 4.66 5.68
N ASN A 375 -22.25 4.54 5.05
CA ASN A 375 -21.30 3.50 5.41
C ASN A 375 -20.75 3.69 6.82
N TRP A 376 -20.44 4.93 7.19
CA TRP A 376 -19.95 5.25 8.53
C TRP A 376 -21.00 4.99 9.59
N GLU A 377 -22.23 5.48 9.40
CA GLU A 377 -23.33 5.30 10.35
C GLU A 377 -23.72 3.83 10.55
N ASN A 378 -23.70 3.02 9.48
CA ASN A 378 -24.16 1.63 9.55
C ASN A 378 -23.05 0.60 9.86
N ASN A 379 -21.76 0.89 9.54
CA ASN A 379 -20.71 -0.12 9.60
C ASN A 379 -19.47 0.27 10.41
N ILE A 380 -19.26 1.56 10.68
CA ILE A 380 -18.03 2.03 11.31
C ILE A 380 -18.33 2.59 12.72
N LEU A 381 -19.28 3.53 12.83
CA LEU A 381 -19.61 4.19 14.08
C LEU A 381 -20.41 3.23 14.99
N GLU A 382 -19.85 2.88 16.15
CA GLU A 382 -20.51 2.00 17.12
C GLU A 382 -21.20 2.79 18.24
N ASN A 383 -20.49 3.78 18.80
CA ASN A 383 -20.94 4.59 19.93
C ASN A 383 -20.69 6.09 19.68
N SER A 384 -20.86 6.53 18.45
CA SER A 384 -20.65 7.90 18.03
C SER A 384 -21.65 8.30 16.95
N PHE A 385 -21.72 9.59 16.65
CA PHE A 385 -22.63 10.16 15.67
C PHE A 385 -21.85 10.77 14.52
N TRP A 386 -22.44 10.75 13.33
CA TRP A 386 -21.82 11.31 12.12
C TRP A 386 -21.29 12.74 12.32
N ASN A 387 -22.11 13.64 12.91
CA ASN A 387 -21.69 15.03 13.10
C ASN A 387 -20.45 15.16 14.00
N LYS A 388 -20.31 14.28 14.99
CA LYS A 388 -19.10 14.26 15.83
C LYS A 388 -17.89 13.76 15.04
N ALA A 389 -18.03 12.68 14.30
CA ALA A 389 -16.96 12.15 13.45
C ALA A 389 -16.53 13.16 12.39
N LEU A 390 -17.49 13.86 11.79
CA LEU A 390 -17.25 14.92 10.81
C LEU A 390 -16.49 16.10 11.41
N HIS A 391 -16.86 16.54 12.61
CA HIS A 391 -16.16 17.62 13.33
C HIS A 391 -14.74 17.21 13.74
N ASP A 392 -14.57 16.00 14.29
CA ASP A 392 -13.27 15.54 14.78
C ASP A 392 -12.34 15.11 13.62
N GLY A 393 -12.89 14.76 12.45
CA GLY A 393 -12.18 14.28 11.27
C GLY A 393 -11.61 12.86 11.42
N VAL A 394 -11.65 12.29 12.61
CA VAL A 394 -11.10 10.98 12.97
C VAL A 394 -12.03 10.20 13.88
N TYR A 395 -11.98 8.87 13.78
CA TYR A 395 -12.68 7.95 14.66
C TYR A 395 -11.83 6.70 14.92
N SER A 396 -11.71 6.29 16.16
CA SER A 396 -11.05 5.03 16.54
C SER A 396 -12.03 4.14 17.29
N LYS A 397 -12.19 2.90 16.84
CA LYS A 397 -12.95 1.91 17.58
C LYS A 397 -12.23 1.63 18.89
N LYS A 398 -12.93 1.72 20.04
CA LYS A 398 -12.33 1.34 21.31
C LYS A 398 -11.88 -0.11 21.22
N LYS A 399 -10.60 -0.36 21.48
CA LYS A 399 -10.06 -1.72 21.61
C LYS A 399 -10.77 -2.37 22.79
N ASN A 400 -11.82 -3.14 22.55
CA ASN A 400 -12.29 -4.10 23.53
C ASN A 400 -11.11 -5.02 23.80
N ASN A 401 -10.76 -5.24 25.06
CA ASN A 401 -9.67 -6.11 25.51
C ASN A 401 -9.67 -7.38 24.68
N ILE A 402 -8.70 -7.49 23.76
CA ILE A 402 -8.61 -8.58 22.81
C ILE A 402 -8.37 -9.84 23.62
N THR A 403 -9.40 -10.66 23.74
CA THR A 403 -9.24 -12.07 24.05
C THR A 403 -8.18 -12.61 23.10
N LYS A 404 -7.12 -13.19 23.67
CA LYS A 404 -6.01 -13.81 22.93
C LYS A 404 -6.57 -14.74 21.86
N ASN A 405 -6.76 -14.25 20.66
CA ASN A 405 -7.04 -15.13 19.54
C ASN A 405 -5.83 -16.04 19.37
N LYS A 406 -6.05 -17.32 19.53
CA LYS A 406 -5.06 -18.35 19.23
C LYS A 406 -4.56 -18.11 17.82
N PHE A 407 -3.29 -17.76 17.69
CA PHE A 407 -2.61 -17.77 16.41
C PHE A 407 -2.91 -19.12 15.74
N LEU A 408 -3.50 -19.08 14.56
CA LEU A 408 -3.57 -20.26 13.71
C LEU A 408 -2.14 -20.62 13.33
N ARG A 409 -1.54 -21.54 14.10
CA ARG A 409 -0.32 -22.23 13.72
C ARG A 409 -0.66 -23.18 12.58
N SER A 410 -0.51 -22.72 11.38
CA SER A 410 -0.34 -23.60 10.22
C SER A 410 0.63 -22.94 9.24
N ALA A 411 1.86 -22.72 9.67
CA ALA A 411 2.96 -22.69 8.73
C ALA A 411 3.74 -23.99 8.99
N THR A 412 3.63 -24.93 8.09
CA THR A 412 4.59 -26.00 7.91
C THR A 412 5.98 -25.35 7.94
N GLU A 413 6.85 -25.85 8.81
CA GLU A 413 8.28 -25.56 8.77
C GLU A 413 8.78 -25.91 7.36
N LYS A 414 8.85 -24.92 6.49
CA LYS A 414 9.58 -25.05 5.24
C LYS A 414 11.06 -25.03 5.63
N THR A 415 11.70 -26.17 5.55
CA THR A 415 13.16 -26.27 5.55
C THR A 415 13.64 -25.59 4.27
N TYR A 416 14.26 -24.42 4.40
CA TYR A 416 14.86 -23.74 3.25
C TYR A 416 16.17 -24.47 2.92
N HIS A 417 16.16 -25.26 1.85
CA HIS A 417 17.39 -25.71 1.19
C HIS A 417 17.86 -24.56 0.31
N LEU A 418 19.02 -24.01 0.64
CA LEU A 418 19.72 -23.04 -0.18
C LEU A 418 20.58 -23.83 -1.16
N ASP A 419 20.19 -23.87 -2.43
CA ASP A 419 21.06 -24.26 -3.54
C ASP A 419 21.98 -23.10 -3.94
#